data_b8b53ede7030ad226f4d5235dfedd55b
#
_entry.id   b8b53ede7030ad226f4d5235dfedd55b
#
_cell.length_a   1.000
_cell.length_b   1.000
_cell.length_c   1.000
_cell.angle_alpha   90.00
_cell.angle_beta   90.00
_cell.angle_gamma   90.00
#
_symmetry.space_group_name_H-M   'P 1'
#
loop_
_entity.id
_entity.type
_entity.pdbx_description
1 polymer ?
#
loop_
_entity_poly.entity_id
_entity_poly.type
_entity_poly.pdbx_seq_one_letter_code
_entity_poly.pdbx_strand_id
1 'polypeptide(L)'
;ALQATGEKAYGCDIWVKCVTEPIVDMRYKPELDPETRAKISELRKTDPKAAQQLAESVSYHIDHGNGLDYYKVGPTLGAGTSALLANDSIVYPYCYKDYQILDNGPLRFTVKLVYHPLTVKGNDNVIETRVISLDAGSQMNKYTITYDNLTEATPVVTGIVLHEPSEDYQADAAKGYIAYADPADPV
;
A
#
# COMPACT_ATOMS: atom_id res chain seq x y z
N ALA A 1 -3.44 2.17 0.41
CA ALA A 1 -4.26 1.94 -0.78
C ALA A 1 -4.05 0.51 -1.28
N LEU A 2 -5.08 -0.07 -1.90
CA LEU A 2 -5.04 -1.41 -2.48
C LEU A 2 -5.32 -1.29 -3.98
N GLN A 3 -4.45 -1.84 -4.79
CA GLN A 3 -4.54 -1.65 -6.25
C GLN A 3 -5.13 -2.86 -6.95
N ALA A 4 -6.14 -2.61 -7.79
CA ALA A 4 -6.85 -3.61 -8.59
C ALA A 4 -6.52 -3.56 -10.09
N THR A 5 -5.76 -2.58 -10.56
CA THR A 5 -5.65 -2.27 -11.99
C THR A 5 -4.22 -2.24 -12.51
N GLY A 6 -3.52 -3.37 -12.43
CA GLY A 6 -2.30 -3.55 -13.22
C GLY A 6 -1.08 -2.69 -12.89
N GLU A 7 -1.13 -1.86 -11.89
CA GLU A 7 0.04 -1.18 -11.39
C GLU A 7 0.93 -2.14 -10.62
N LYS A 8 2.24 -1.96 -10.75
CA LYS A 8 3.22 -2.82 -10.06
C LYS A 8 3.43 -2.34 -8.62
N ALA A 9 2.37 -2.36 -7.82
CA ALA A 9 2.41 -2.11 -6.39
C ALA A 9 1.90 -3.36 -5.67
N TYR A 10 2.80 -4.19 -5.21
CA TYR A 10 2.49 -5.51 -4.68
C TYR A 10 2.25 -5.51 -3.17
N GLY A 11 2.77 -4.51 -2.48
CA GLY A 11 2.63 -4.31 -1.06
C GLY A 11 1.41 -3.48 -0.70
N CYS A 12 1.24 -3.26 0.59
CA CYS A 12 0.28 -2.28 1.09
C CYS A 12 0.91 -0.90 1.17
N ASP A 13 0.13 0.05 0.72
CA ASP A 13 0.38 1.46 0.94
C ASP A 13 -0.24 1.90 2.27
N ILE A 14 0.43 2.80 2.99
CA ILE A 14 0.00 3.27 4.30
C ILE A 14 -0.20 4.78 4.26
N TRP A 15 -1.42 5.19 4.58
CA TRP A 15 -1.71 6.59 4.85
C TRP A 15 -1.69 6.83 6.35
N VAL A 16 -0.88 7.79 6.78
CA VAL A 16 -0.85 8.24 8.17
C VAL A 16 -2.01 9.20 8.40
N LYS A 17 -2.74 8.96 9.48
CA LYS A 17 -3.86 9.80 9.91
C LYS A 17 -3.57 10.37 11.30
N CYS A 18 -3.56 11.71 11.41
CA CYS A 18 -3.26 12.45 12.65
C CYS A 18 -4.53 12.92 13.38
N VAL A 19 -5.70 12.55 12.88
CA VAL A 19 -7.01 12.90 13.43
C VAL A 19 -7.90 11.65 13.57
N THR A 20 -8.98 11.75 14.33
CA THR A 20 -9.89 10.62 14.56
C THR A 20 -10.91 10.41 13.44
N GLU A 21 -11.22 11.46 12.68
CA GLU A 21 -12.18 11.42 11.59
C GLU A 21 -11.63 10.67 10.37
N PRO A 22 -12.47 10.02 9.56
CA PRO A 22 -12.08 9.49 8.26
C PRO A 22 -11.70 10.63 7.29
N ILE A 23 -10.45 10.64 6.80
CA ILE A 23 -9.93 11.74 5.96
C ILE A 23 -9.70 11.35 4.50
N VAL A 24 -9.75 10.05 4.16
CA VAL A 24 -9.38 9.56 2.81
C VAL A 24 -10.17 10.27 1.72
N ASP A 25 -11.49 10.32 1.82
CA ASP A 25 -12.34 10.97 0.83
C ASP A 25 -12.06 12.48 0.72
N MET A 26 -11.86 13.15 1.85
CA MET A 26 -11.59 14.57 1.90
C MET A 26 -10.24 14.92 1.25
N ARG A 27 -9.26 14.03 1.35
CA ARG A 27 -7.92 14.23 0.78
C ARG A 27 -7.82 13.76 -0.67
N TYR A 28 -8.45 12.63 -1.00
CA TYR A 28 -8.33 11.98 -2.29
C TYR A 28 -9.19 12.63 -3.39
N LYS A 29 -10.42 13.03 -3.05
CA LYS A 29 -11.35 13.61 -4.04
C LYS A 29 -10.85 14.92 -4.67
N PRO A 30 -10.30 15.92 -3.92
CA PRO A 30 -9.83 17.16 -4.53
C PRO A 30 -8.71 16.96 -5.55
N GLU A 31 -7.76 16.08 -5.28
CA GLU A 31 -6.66 15.80 -6.21
C GLU A 31 -7.13 15.06 -7.47
N LEU A 32 -8.14 14.18 -7.34
CA LEU A 32 -8.70 13.43 -8.47
C LEU A 32 -9.80 14.17 -9.23
N ASP A 33 -10.22 15.33 -8.74
CA ASP A 33 -11.28 16.11 -9.38
C ASP A 33 -10.89 16.52 -10.80
N PRO A 34 -11.70 16.15 -11.83
CA PRO A 34 -11.35 16.43 -13.22
C PRO A 34 -11.20 17.92 -13.54
N GLU A 35 -12.02 18.79 -12.92
CA GLU A 35 -11.96 20.23 -13.14
C GLU A 35 -10.65 20.81 -12.55
N THR A 36 -10.29 20.39 -11.34
CA THR A 36 -9.04 20.75 -10.68
C THR A 36 -7.83 20.31 -11.50
N ARG A 37 -7.82 19.08 -12.01
CA ARG A 37 -6.76 18.56 -12.87
C ARG A 37 -6.66 19.31 -14.20
N ALA A 38 -7.78 19.63 -14.82
CA ALA A 38 -7.81 20.43 -16.05
C ALA A 38 -7.24 21.82 -15.81
N LYS A 39 -7.64 22.48 -14.72
CA LYS A 39 -7.14 23.80 -14.33
C LYS A 39 -5.63 23.80 -14.05
N ILE A 40 -5.12 22.81 -13.33
CA ILE A 40 -3.67 22.65 -13.12
C ILE A 40 -2.94 22.49 -14.45
N SER A 41 -3.49 21.65 -15.35
CA SER A 41 -2.90 21.43 -16.69
C SER A 41 -2.85 22.69 -17.54
N GLU A 42 -3.86 23.54 -17.48
CA GLU A 42 -3.91 24.82 -18.17
C GLU A 42 -2.91 25.82 -17.56
N LEU A 43 -2.91 25.93 -16.23
CA LEU A 43 -2.00 26.82 -15.51
C LEU A 43 -0.53 26.44 -15.74
N ARG A 44 -0.20 25.17 -15.89
CA ARG A 44 1.18 24.76 -16.23
C ARG A 44 1.74 25.42 -17.49
N LYS A 45 0.86 25.83 -18.42
CA LYS A 45 1.23 26.48 -19.68
C LYS A 45 1.32 28.00 -19.57
N THR A 46 0.55 28.61 -18.67
CA THR A 46 0.39 30.05 -18.57
C THR A 46 1.05 30.63 -17.32
N ASP A 47 0.96 29.94 -16.17
CA ASP A 47 1.55 30.31 -14.91
C ASP A 47 1.97 29.06 -14.12
N PRO A 48 3.19 28.55 -14.37
CA PRO A 48 3.70 27.34 -13.70
C PRO A 48 3.71 27.44 -12.17
N LYS A 49 3.91 28.65 -11.62
CA LYS A 49 3.94 28.87 -10.16
C LYS A 49 2.55 28.70 -9.56
N ALA A 50 1.53 29.29 -10.19
CA ALA A 50 0.14 29.09 -9.77
C ALA A 50 -0.31 27.66 -9.94
N ALA A 51 0.14 26.95 -10.98
CA ALA A 51 -0.12 25.55 -11.18
C ALA A 51 0.44 24.69 -10.03
N GLN A 52 1.69 24.95 -9.63
CA GLN A 52 2.33 24.24 -8.53
C GLN A 52 1.59 24.51 -7.21
N GLN A 53 1.31 25.77 -6.88
CA GLN A 53 0.56 26.12 -5.67
C GLN A 53 -0.82 25.43 -5.61
N LEU A 54 -1.54 25.37 -6.72
CA LEU A 54 -2.82 24.68 -6.77
C LEU A 54 -2.66 23.18 -6.61
N ALA A 55 -1.66 22.58 -7.26
CA ALA A 55 -1.38 21.13 -7.12
C ALA A 55 -1.03 20.80 -5.66
N GLU A 56 -0.13 21.55 -5.04
CA GLU A 56 0.26 21.37 -3.63
C GLU A 56 -0.94 21.52 -2.67
N SER A 57 -1.84 22.48 -2.92
CA SER A 57 -3.00 22.72 -2.06
C SER A 57 -4.00 21.57 -2.02
N VAL A 58 -4.04 20.72 -3.05
CA VAL A 58 -4.96 19.57 -3.15
C VAL A 58 -4.26 18.23 -2.99
N SER A 59 -2.94 18.17 -2.98
CA SER A 59 -2.17 16.94 -2.91
C SER A 59 -2.40 16.19 -1.60
N TYR A 60 -2.66 14.88 -1.69
CA TYR A 60 -2.72 14.00 -0.53
C TYR A 60 -1.33 13.52 -0.08
N HIS A 61 -0.27 13.87 -0.80
CA HIS A 61 1.12 13.64 -0.42
C HIS A 61 1.69 14.77 0.46
N ILE A 62 0.96 15.87 0.65
CA ILE A 62 1.37 17.00 1.52
C ILE A 62 0.54 17.01 2.79
N ASP A 63 1.21 17.19 3.93
CA ASP A 63 0.54 17.30 5.22
C ASP A 63 -0.22 18.64 5.33
N HIS A 64 -1.53 18.52 5.43
CA HIS A 64 -2.43 19.65 5.69
C HIS A 64 -2.91 19.67 7.16
N GLY A 65 -2.14 19.03 8.06
CA GLY A 65 -2.41 18.98 9.49
C GLY A 65 -3.29 17.80 9.93
N ASN A 66 -3.69 16.91 9.03
CA ASN A 66 -4.56 15.78 9.35
C ASN A 66 -4.02 14.41 8.87
N GLY A 67 -2.81 14.38 8.34
CA GLY A 67 -2.16 13.21 7.81
C GLY A 67 -2.11 13.19 6.28
N LEU A 68 -1.37 12.26 5.74
CA LEU A 68 -1.10 12.13 4.30
C LEU A 68 -0.57 10.74 3.94
N ASP A 69 -0.40 10.52 2.64
CA ASP A 69 0.36 9.42 2.08
C ASP A 69 1.85 9.74 2.14
N TYR A 70 2.53 9.20 3.15
CA TYR A 70 3.96 9.40 3.37
C TYR A 70 4.85 8.39 2.65
N TYR A 71 4.26 7.30 2.13
CA TYR A 71 5.03 6.10 1.87
C TYR A 71 4.88 5.62 0.42
N LYS A 72 6.00 5.57 -0.29
CA LYS A 72 6.03 5.11 -1.67
C LYS A 72 6.22 3.59 -1.75
N VAL A 73 5.18 2.86 -2.08
CA VAL A 73 5.21 1.40 -2.17
C VAL A 73 6.05 0.91 -3.34
N GLY A 74 5.86 1.45 -4.53
CA GLY A 74 6.52 0.96 -5.74
C GLY A 74 6.33 -0.54 -5.98
N PRO A 75 7.17 -1.16 -6.84
CA PRO A 75 7.11 -2.60 -7.12
C PRO A 75 7.81 -3.43 -6.04
N THR A 76 7.41 -3.29 -4.77
CA THR A 76 8.05 -3.89 -3.60
C THR A 76 7.03 -4.55 -2.68
N LEU A 77 7.49 -5.08 -1.53
CA LEU A 77 6.60 -5.56 -0.46
C LEU A 77 5.92 -4.42 0.33
N GLY A 78 6.23 -3.17 0.00
CA GLY A 78 5.61 -2.00 0.62
C GLY A 78 5.94 -1.86 2.09
N ALA A 79 4.96 -1.42 2.86
CA ALA A 79 5.08 -1.23 4.31
C ALA A 79 4.79 -2.51 5.10
N GLY A 80 5.24 -3.67 4.62
CA GLY A 80 5.15 -4.92 5.34
C GLY A 80 4.06 -5.85 4.83
N THR A 81 4.29 -6.50 3.71
CA THR A 81 3.48 -7.63 3.25
C THR A 81 4.37 -8.88 3.10
N SER A 82 3.78 -9.97 2.63
CA SER A 82 4.48 -11.22 2.40
C SER A 82 4.33 -11.67 0.96
N ALA A 83 5.30 -12.46 0.49
CA ALA A 83 5.27 -13.12 -0.81
C ALA A 83 5.97 -14.47 -0.74
N LEU A 84 5.80 -15.30 -1.75
CA LEU A 84 6.53 -16.56 -1.88
C LEU A 84 7.94 -16.30 -2.41
N LEU A 85 8.91 -17.12 -1.96
CA LEU A 85 10.26 -17.16 -2.50
C LEU A 85 10.42 -18.44 -3.32
N ALA A 86 10.64 -18.29 -4.61
CA ALA A 86 10.87 -19.42 -5.50
C ALA A 86 12.03 -19.12 -6.46
N ASN A 87 12.93 -20.09 -6.65
CA ASN A 87 14.12 -19.94 -7.51
C ASN A 87 14.94 -18.68 -7.19
N ASP A 88 15.19 -18.43 -5.90
CA ASP A 88 15.89 -17.27 -5.37
C ASP A 88 15.28 -15.91 -5.77
N SER A 89 14.01 -15.90 -6.12
CA SER A 89 13.29 -14.69 -6.51
C SER A 89 11.97 -14.55 -5.75
N ILE A 90 11.60 -13.32 -5.43
CA ILE A 90 10.30 -13.02 -4.82
C ILE A 90 9.24 -13.11 -5.90
N VAL A 91 8.22 -13.95 -5.66
CA VAL A 91 7.06 -14.09 -6.53
C VAL A 91 5.98 -13.11 -6.04
N TYR A 92 5.94 -11.95 -6.64
CA TYR A 92 4.95 -10.93 -6.32
C TYR A 92 3.57 -11.28 -6.90
N PRO A 93 2.48 -11.05 -6.16
CA PRO A 93 1.14 -11.10 -6.74
C PRO A 93 1.00 -9.94 -7.75
N TYR A 94 0.20 -10.15 -8.80
CA TYR A 94 -0.07 -9.08 -9.76
C TYR A 94 -0.97 -8.01 -9.14
N CYS A 95 -2.26 -8.25 -9.07
CA CYS A 95 -3.25 -7.46 -8.37
C CYS A 95 -4.39 -8.37 -7.92
N TYR A 96 -5.24 -7.91 -7.02
CA TYR A 96 -6.43 -8.69 -6.67
C TYR A 96 -7.43 -8.67 -7.83
N LYS A 97 -8.08 -9.81 -8.05
CA LYS A 97 -9.15 -9.98 -9.04
C LYS A 97 -10.53 -9.87 -8.44
N ASP A 98 -10.64 -10.11 -7.14
CA ASP A 98 -11.91 -10.10 -6.41
C ASP A 98 -11.71 -9.67 -4.96
N TYR A 99 -12.74 -9.09 -4.36
CA TYR A 99 -12.72 -8.68 -2.96
C TYR A 99 -14.06 -8.91 -2.27
N GLN A 100 -14.03 -9.07 -0.97
CA GLN A 100 -15.21 -9.15 -0.11
C GLN A 100 -14.97 -8.35 1.16
N ILE A 101 -15.86 -7.41 1.48
CA ILE A 101 -15.86 -6.74 2.79
C ILE A 101 -16.50 -7.70 3.79
N LEU A 102 -15.73 -8.09 4.81
CA LEU A 102 -16.18 -9.01 5.87
C LEU A 102 -16.72 -8.25 7.08
N ASP A 103 -16.06 -7.15 7.46
CA ASP A 103 -16.52 -6.23 8.50
C ASP A 103 -16.41 -4.80 8.00
N ASN A 104 -17.42 -3.99 8.28
CA ASN A 104 -17.44 -2.56 8.02
C ASN A 104 -18.16 -1.83 9.16
N GLY A 105 -17.60 -1.96 10.35
CA GLY A 105 -18.16 -1.38 11.58
C GLY A 105 -17.27 -0.29 12.16
N PRO A 106 -17.76 0.43 13.19
CA PRO A 106 -16.99 1.51 13.83
C PRO A 106 -15.78 1.01 14.61
N LEU A 107 -15.74 -0.28 14.97
CA LEU A 107 -14.63 -0.86 15.75
C LEU A 107 -13.62 -1.62 14.91
N ARG A 108 -14.04 -2.11 13.72
CA ARG A 108 -13.17 -2.91 12.83
C ARG A 108 -13.61 -2.77 11.39
N PHE A 109 -12.62 -2.71 10.52
CA PHE A 109 -12.76 -2.96 9.09
C PHE A 109 -11.99 -4.23 8.74
N THR A 110 -12.61 -5.13 7.96
CA THR A 110 -11.96 -6.34 7.46
C THR A 110 -12.33 -6.56 6.00
N VAL A 111 -11.31 -6.78 5.17
CA VAL A 111 -11.47 -7.09 3.74
C VAL A 111 -10.73 -8.37 3.39
N LYS A 112 -11.36 -9.21 2.58
CA LYS A 112 -10.74 -10.36 1.91
C LYS A 112 -10.44 -9.98 0.48
N LEU A 113 -9.21 -10.25 0.03
CA LEU A 113 -8.75 -10.08 -1.34
C LEU A 113 -8.35 -11.43 -1.90
N VAL A 114 -8.77 -11.71 -3.13
CA VAL A 114 -8.34 -12.89 -3.89
C VAL A 114 -7.54 -12.42 -5.08
N TYR A 115 -6.32 -12.87 -5.22
CA TYR A 115 -5.40 -12.42 -6.27
C TYR A 115 -5.54 -13.23 -7.56
N HIS A 116 -5.04 -12.69 -8.66
CA HIS A 116 -4.87 -13.45 -9.89
C HIS A 116 -3.91 -14.63 -9.66
N PRO A 117 -4.05 -15.73 -10.40
CA PRO A 117 -3.15 -16.87 -10.27
C PRO A 117 -1.68 -16.48 -10.42
N LEU A 118 -0.84 -17.07 -9.57
CA LEU A 118 0.61 -16.93 -9.58
C LEU A 118 1.24 -18.16 -10.21
N THR A 119 2.35 -17.93 -10.92
CA THR A 119 3.24 -19.03 -11.34
C THR A 119 4.30 -19.27 -10.29
N VAL A 120 4.29 -20.42 -9.65
CA VAL A 120 5.24 -20.82 -8.61
C VAL A 120 5.87 -22.16 -8.99
N LYS A 121 7.19 -22.17 -9.25
CA LYS A 121 7.93 -23.38 -9.63
C LYS A 121 7.28 -24.20 -10.77
N GLY A 122 6.73 -23.48 -11.77
CA GLY A 122 6.06 -24.11 -12.91
C GLY A 122 4.58 -24.46 -12.70
N ASN A 123 4.04 -24.20 -11.52
CA ASN A 123 2.60 -24.32 -11.27
C ASN A 123 1.93 -22.94 -11.48
N ASP A 124 1.12 -22.80 -12.52
CA ASP A 124 0.47 -21.54 -12.92
C ASP A 124 -0.88 -21.28 -12.22
N ASN A 125 -1.22 -22.07 -11.22
CA ASN A 125 -2.55 -22.03 -10.59
C ASN A 125 -2.50 -21.81 -9.07
N VAL A 126 -1.43 -21.22 -8.56
CA VAL A 126 -1.33 -20.87 -7.14
C VAL A 126 -2.16 -19.60 -6.87
N ILE A 127 -3.09 -19.66 -5.93
CA ILE A 127 -3.96 -18.56 -5.59
C ILE A 127 -3.57 -18.01 -4.23
N GLU A 128 -3.24 -16.73 -4.20
CA GLU A 128 -3.05 -15.99 -2.95
C GLU A 128 -4.37 -15.36 -2.50
N THR A 129 -4.69 -15.53 -1.22
CA THR A 129 -5.81 -14.85 -0.55
C THR A 129 -5.28 -14.09 0.64
N ARG A 130 -5.64 -12.81 0.76
CA ARG A 130 -5.33 -11.96 1.92
C ARG A 130 -6.60 -11.59 2.65
N VAL A 131 -6.61 -11.76 3.97
CA VAL A 131 -7.60 -11.14 4.86
C VAL A 131 -6.88 -10.07 5.66
N ILE A 132 -7.31 -8.83 5.49
CA ILE A 132 -6.69 -7.65 6.08
C ILE A 132 -7.67 -7.03 7.06
N SER A 133 -7.28 -6.86 8.32
CA SER A 133 -8.09 -6.23 9.35
C SER A 133 -7.39 -5.02 9.94
N LEU A 134 -8.15 -3.97 10.20
CA LEU A 134 -7.75 -2.79 10.95
C LEU A 134 -8.76 -2.52 12.05
N ASP A 135 -8.30 -2.47 13.29
CA ASP A 135 -9.10 -2.12 14.44
C ASP A 135 -9.10 -0.61 14.72
N ALA A 136 -10.20 -0.08 15.20
CA ALA A 136 -10.28 1.32 15.62
C ALA A 136 -9.22 1.62 16.69
N GLY A 137 -8.48 2.71 16.52
CA GLY A 137 -7.38 3.09 17.40
C GLY A 137 -6.07 2.32 17.21
N SER A 138 -6.02 1.31 16.32
CA SER A 138 -4.78 0.62 15.97
C SER A 138 -4.01 1.38 14.91
N GLN A 139 -2.67 1.39 15.06
CA GLN A 139 -1.74 1.83 14.02
C GLN A 139 -1.24 0.65 13.17
N MET A 140 -1.66 -0.57 13.48
CA MET A 140 -1.18 -1.78 12.82
C MET A 140 -2.32 -2.53 12.14
N ASN A 141 -2.09 -2.92 10.89
CA ASN A 141 -2.97 -3.82 10.16
C ASN A 141 -2.56 -5.27 10.45
N LYS A 142 -3.56 -6.15 10.58
CA LYS A 142 -3.34 -7.58 10.63
C LYS A 142 -3.57 -8.19 9.26
N TYR A 143 -2.58 -8.95 8.78
CA TYR A 143 -2.67 -9.73 7.54
C TYR A 143 -2.73 -11.22 7.86
N THR A 144 -3.70 -11.91 7.28
CA THR A 144 -3.72 -13.37 7.18
C THR A 144 -3.63 -13.72 5.71
N ILE A 145 -2.55 -14.38 5.30
CA ILE A 145 -2.27 -14.72 3.91
C ILE A 145 -2.27 -16.23 3.78
N THR A 146 -2.99 -16.73 2.79
CA THR A 146 -3.05 -18.16 2.45
C THR A 146 -2.74 -18.35 0.98
N TYR A 147 -2.13 -19.49 0.68
CA TYR A 147 -1.81 -19.91 -0.69
C TYR A 147 -2.46 -21.25 -0.97
N ASP A 148 -3.40 -21.27 -1.90
CA ASP A 148 -4.04 -22.50 -2.35
C ASP A 148 -3.27 -23.08 -3.54
N ASN A 149 -3.38 -24.40 -3.73
CA ASN A 149 -2.78 -25.15 -4.83
C ASN A 149 -1.25 -25.19 -4.86
N LEU A 150 -0.56 -24.88 -3.77
CA LEU A 150 0.86 -25.17 -3.66
C LEU A 150 1.08 -26.69 -3.68
N THR A 151 1.94 -27.16 -4.58
CA THR A 151 2.26 -28.59 -4.74
C THR A 151 3.43 -29.03 -3.87
N GLU A 152 4.20 -28.08 -3.36
CA GLU A 152 5.35 -28.33 -2.49
C GLU A 152 5.56 -27.19 -1.50
N ALA A 153 6.28 -27.46 -0.43
CA ALA A 153 6.67 -26.45 0.55
C ALA A 153 7.49 -25.34 -0.13
N THR A 154 7.04 -24.11 0.02
CA THR A 154 7.67 -22.93 -0.58
C THR A 154 7.90 -21.90 0.52
N PRO A 155 9.12 -21.36 0.68
CA PRO A 155 9.42 -20.33 1.64
C PRO A 155 8.55 -19.09 1.44
N VAL A 156 8.20 -18.44 2.54
CA VAL A 156 7.52 -17.14 2.56
C VAL A 156 8.51 -16.10 3.06
N VAL A 157 8.58 -14.98 2.37
CA VAL A 157 9.34 -13.79 2.80
C VAL A 157 8.38 -12.69 3.21
N THR A 158 8.79 -11.88 4.15
CA THR A 158 8.11 -10.64 4.52
C THR A 158 9.14 -9.52 4.59
N GLY A 159 8.75 -8.30 4.31
CA GLY A 159 9.69 -7.19 4.28
C GLY A 159 9.00 -5.84 4.23
N ILE A 160 9.80 -4.82 4.51
CA ILE A 160 9.47 -3.41 4.37
C ILE A 160 10.43 -2.84 3.33
N VAL A 161 9.96 -2.00 2.42
CA VAL A 161 10.87 -1.33 1.48
C VAL A 161 11.72 -0.31 2.23
N LEU A 162 13.02 -0.29 1.91
CA LEU A 162 13.95 0.75 2.36
C LEU A 162 14.18 1.68 1.17
N HIS A 163 13.69 2.92 1.24
CA HIS A 163 13.85 3.89 0.16
C HIS A 163 15.28 4.42 0.08
N GLU A 164 15.87 4.67 1.25
CA GLU A 164 17.25 5.10 1.37
C GLU A 164 18.04 4.12 2.22
N PRO A 165 19.34 3.88 1.93
CA PRO A 165 20.22 3.17 2.82
C PRO A 165 20.26 3.90 4.18
N SER A 166 19.75 3.27 5.22
CA SER A 166 19.67 3.85 6.56
C SER A 166 20.13 2.83 7.58
N GLU A 167 20.80 3.31 8.61
CA GLU A 167 21.09 2.52 9.81
C GLU A 167 19.89 2.47 10.77
N ASP A 168 18.83 3.22 10.48
CA ASP A 168 17.63 3.35 11.32
C ASP A 168 16.63 2.20 11.09
N TYR A 169 17.13 1.03 10.77
CA TYR A 169 16.30 -0.17 10.75
C TYR A 169 16.63 -1.11 11.91
N GLN A 170 15.64 -1.83 12.36
CA GLN A 170 15.77 -2.86 13.39
C GLN A 170 15.18 -4.17 12.90
N ALA A 171 15.88 -5.26 13.14
CA ALA A 171 15.38 -6.60 12.89
C ALA A 171 15.71 -7.50 14.09
N ASP A 172 14.69 -8.12 14.67
CA ASP A 172 14.83 -9.04 15.80
C ASP A 172 14.04 -10.33 15.49
N ALA A 173 14.77 -11.32 14.99
CA ALA A 173 14.19 -12.61 14.62
C ALA A 173 13.62 -13.36 15.83
N ALA A 174 14.20 -13.18 17.04
CA ALA A 174 13.73 -13.84 18.24
C ALA A 174 12.40 -13.25 18.74
N LYS A 175 12.21 -11.95 18.54
CA LYS A 175 10.96 -11.27 18.86
C LYS A 175 9.98 -11.21 17.68
N GLY A 176 10.44 -11.54 16.47
CA GLY A 176 9.61 -11.63 15.28
C GLY A 176 9.15 -10.29 14.73
N TYR A 177 10.00 -9.26 14.76
CA TYR A 177 9.68 -7.96 14.14
C TYR A 177 10.82 -7.42 13.29
N ILE A 178 10.43 -6.59 12.34
CA ILE A 178 11.30 -5.65 11.62
C ILE A 178 10.67 -4.25 11.75
N ALA A 179 11.51 -3.23 11.86
CA ALA A 179 11.07 -1.83 11.93
C ALA A 179 12.06 -0.95 11.15
N TYR A 180 11.54 0.08 10.53
CA TYR A 180 12.30 1.05 9.76
C TYR A 180 11.69 2.44 9.93
N ALA A 181 12.52 3.43 10.27
CA ALA A 181 12.12 4.83 10.29
C ALA A 181 12.42 5.45 8.92
N ASP A 182 11.36 5.75 8.17
CA ASP A 182 11.44 6.31 6.83
C ASP A 182 11.08 7.80 6.87
N PRO A 183 11.87 8.70 6.27
CA PRO A 183 11.43 10.07 6.06
C PRO A 183 10.21 10.09 5.14
N ALA A 184 9.36 11.11 5.30
CA ALA A 184 8.23 11.31 4.40
C ALA A 184 8.70 11.42 2.94
N ASP A 185 7.95 10.81 2.00
CA ASP A 185 8.25 10.91 0.58
C ASP A 185 8.23 12.40 0.16
N PRO A 186 9.30 12.93 -0.42
CA PRO A 186 9.30 14.29 -0.92
C PRO A 186 8.36 14.41 -2.11
N VAL A 187 7.54 15.43 -2.12
CA VAL A 187 6.57 15.75 -3.18
C VAL A 187 7.24 16.40 -4.37
#